data_6c2bf5fe740ce57f020d9f40af9f0e7c
#
_entry.id   6c2bf5fe740ce57f020d9f40af9f0e7c
#
_cell.length_a   1.000
_cell.length_b   1.000
_cell.length_c   1.000
_cell.angle_alpha   90.00
_cell.angle_beta   90.00
_cell.angle_gamma   90.00
#
_symmetry.space_group_name_H-M   'P 1'
#
loop_
_entity.id
_entity.type
_entity.pdbx_description
1 polymer ?
#
loop_
_entity_poly.entity_id
_entity_poly.type
_entity_poly.pdbx_seq_one_letter_code
_entity_poly.pdbx_strand_id
1 'polypeptide(L)'
;RDELQKGGFDLIIVDEATHYKNVRTTRWKNLRLLMSENTWLWMMTGTPAAQSPVDAYGLAKLVNPNGVPRFFGSFKDMLMFKVSQFTWKVRETATDTVFRALQPAIRFTKKECLDLPDMVFSKRSVELTAQQKKYYKQLKDKMVMDITGEQVTAMNAAVSLNKLLQLSAGAVYTDDGDVLEFDIKHRYKVLREVIDESSQKILVFVPFKHVIDILTKKLRLEGITTDVIRGDVSAHKRTAIFKSFQESSDPKVLVIQPQAASHGVTLTAANTVVWWGPTSSLETYDQANARVHRSGQKHKCTVVQLQGSAAEKHVYRLLDRRIDVHTKLIDLYKEILD
;
A
#
# COMPACT_ATOMS: atom_id res chain seq x y z
N ARG A 1 -11.04 -10.93 -24.80
CA ARG A 1 -11.34 -12.22 -24.16
C ARG A 1 -11.41 -13.32 -25.22
N ASP A 2 -12.28 -13.18 -26.21
CA ASP A 2 -12.55 -14.20 -27.23
C ASP A 2 -11.35 -14.45 -28.13
N GLU A 3 -10.51 -13.45 -28.39
CA GLU A 3 -9.25 -13.59 -29.12
C GLU A 3 -8.23 -14.40 -28.33
N LEU A 4 -8.12 -14.18 -27.00
CA LEU A 4 -7.23 -14.95 -26.14
C LEU A 4 -7.66 -16.41 -26.01
N GLN A 5 -8.97 -16.69 -26.01
CA GLN A 5 -9.48 -18.06 -25.95
C GLN A 5 -9.17 -18.87 -27.23
N LYS A 6 -9.01 -18.22 -28.37
CA LYS A 6 -8.62 -18.86 -29.63
C LYS A 6 -7.12 -19.16 -29.73
N GLY A 7 -6.32 -18.59 -28.83
CA GLY A 7 -4.86 -18.60 -28.94
C GLY A 7 -4.17 -19.93 -28.61
N GLY A 8 -4.78 -20.85 -27.87
CA GLY A 8 -4.20 -22.16 -27.51
C GLY A 8 -2.82 -22.03 -26.88
N PHE A 9 -2.70 -21.43 -25.68
CA PHE A 9 -1.41 -21.16 -25.03
C PHE A 9 -0.87 -22.42 -24.34
N ASP A 10 0.40 -22.76 -24.60
CA ASP A 10 1.11 -23.82 -23.89
C ASP A 10 1.55 -23.34 -22.50
N LEU A 11 1.86 -22.04 -22.34
CA LEU A 11 2.28 -21.43 -21.09
C LEU A 11 1.56 -20.10 -20.87
N ILE A 12 0.99 -19.92 -19.69
CA ILE A 12 0.44 -18.66 -19.20
C ILE A 12 1.26 -18.21 -18.00
N ILE A 13 1.82 -17.00 -18.06
CA ILE A 13 2.54 -16.38 -16.94
C ILE A 13 1.68 -15.24 -16.39
N VAL A 14 1.39 -15.31 -15.09
CA VAL A 14 0.58 -14.31 -14.37
C VAL A 14 1.48 -13.57 -13.37
N ASP A 15 1.75 -12.30 -13.63
CA ASP A 15 2.40 -11.40 -12.67
C ASP A 15 1.36 -10.81 -11.71
N GLU A 16 1.78 -10.45 -10.49
CA GLU A 16 0.93 -9.95 -9.41
C GLU A 16 -0.28 -10.87 -9.14
N ALA A 17 0.00 -12.15 -8.95
CA ALA A 17 -1.01 -13.20 -8.83
C ALA A 17 -1.99 -13.02 -7.65
N THR A 18 -1.69 -12.17 -6.66
CA THR A 18 -2.62 -11.77 -5.58
C THR A 18 -3.96 -11.26 -6.09
N HIS A 19 -4.01 -10.71 -7.30
CA HIS A 19 -5.25 -10.29 -7.94
C HIS A 19 -6.23 -11.44 -8.23
N TYR A 20 -5.75 -12.69 -8.17
CA TYR A 20 -6.54 -13.90 -8.42
C TYR A 20 -6.93 -14.66 -7.15
N LYS A 21 -6.75 -14.07 -5.97
CA LYS A 21 -7.08 -14.69 -4.67
C LYS A 21 -8.55 -15.09 -4.50
N ASN A 22 -9.47 -14.43 -5.21
CA ASN A 22 -10.90 -14.68 -5.10
C ASN A 22 -11.46 -15.40 -6.34
N VAL A 23 -11.84 -16.66 -6.15
CA VAL A 23 -12.41 -17.53 -7.20
C VAL A 23 -13.74 -17.05 -7.80
N ARG A 24 -14.44 -16.13 -7.12
CA ARG A 24 -15.73 -15.62 -7.58
C ARG A 24 -15.58 -14.49 -8.60
N THR A 25 -14.41 -13.87 -8.71
CA THR A 25 -14.18 -12.74 -9.62
C THR A 25 -14.20 -13.17 -11.09
N THR A 26 -14.66 -12.28 -11.96
CA THR A 26 -14.63 -12.49 -13.40
C THR A 26 -13.20 -12.72 -13.91
N ARG A 27 -12.21 -12.04 -13.34
CA ARG A 27 -10.79 -12.21 -13.66
C ARG A 27 -10.34 -13.66 -13.42
N TRP A 28 -10.61 -14.21 -12.27
CA TRP A 28 -10.28 -15.60 -11.92
C TRP A 28 -10.93 -16.60 -12.88
N LYS A 29 -12.23 -16.43 -13.12
CA LYS A 29 -13.01 -17.29 -14.03
C LYS A 29 -12.47 -17.22 -15.46
N ASN A 30 -12.13 -16.04 -15.93
CA ASN A 30 -11.55 -15.86 -17.28
C ASN A 30 -10.20 -16.57 -17.41
N LEU A 31 -9.30 -16.43 -16.42
CA LEU A 31 -8.02 -17.14 -16.42
C LEU A 31 -8.24 -18.66 -16.45
N ARG A 32 -9.15 -19.17 -15.63
CA ARG A 32 -9.47 -20.62 -15.60
C ARG A 32 -10.00 -21.12 -16.95
N LEU A 33 -10.74 -20.31 -17.69
CA LEU A 33 -11.26 -20.66 -19.02
C LEU A 33 -10.19 -20.63 -20.12
N LEU A 34 -9.07 -19.92 -19.92
CA LEU A 34 -7.94 -19.92 -20.85
C LEU A 34 -7.04 -21.15 -20.71
N MET A 35 -7.18 -21.89 -19.62
CA MET A 35 -6.36 -23.07 -19.34
C MET A 35 -6.99 -24.33 -19.90
N SER A 36 -6.23 -25.09 -20.68
CA SER A 36 -6.49 -26.48 -21.07
C SER A 36 -5.74 -27.45 -20.16
N GLU A 37 -5.92 -28.75 -20.36
CA GLU A 37 -5.17 -29.79 -19.61
C GLU A 37 -3.66 -29.72 -19.86
N ASN A 38 -3.24 -29.21 -21.01
CA ASN A 38 -1.84 -29.11 -21.42
C ASN A 38 -1.23 -27.71 -21.17
N THR A 39 -1.98 -26.78 -20.58
CA THR A 39 -1.50 -25.43 -20.34
C THR A 39 -0.71 -25.35 -19.04
N TRP A 40 0.57 -24.97 -19.11
CA TRP A 40 1.37 -24.61 -17.94
C TRP A 40 0.95 -23.24 -17.40
N LEU A 41 0.82 -23.13 -16.08
CA LEU A 41 0.50 -21.85 -15.41
C LEU A 41 1.59 -21.50 -14.40
N TRP A 42 2.26 -20.36 -14.63
CA TRP A 42 3.17 -19.78 -13.66
C TRP A 42 2.52 -18.55 -13.02
N MET A 43 2.40 -18.55 -11.70
CA MET A 43 1.85 -17.45 -10.95
C MET A 43 2.94 -16.83 -10.07
N MET A 44 3.28 -15.56 -10.35
CA MET A 44 4.31 -14.82 -9.62
C MET A 44 3.68 -13.85 -8.63
N THR A 45 4.13 -13.89 -7.38
CA THR A 45 3.70 -12.95 -6.34
C THR A 45 4.69 -12.89 -5.19
N GLY A 46 4.90 -11.72 -4.62
CA GLY A 46 5.71 -11.56 -3.40
C GLY A 46 5.00 -12.05 -2.14
N THR A 47 3.66 -12.13 -2.13
CA THR A 47 2.85 -12.43 -0.94
C THR A 47 1.56 -13.17 -1.32
N PRO A 48 1.60 -14.51 -1.45
CA PRO A 48 0.44 -15.28 -1.90
C PRO A 48 -0.76 -15.25 -0.93
N ALA A 49 -0.54 -14.88 0.34
CA ALA A 49 -1.54 -14.77 1.39
C ALA A 49 -1.37 -13.43 2.14
N ALA A 50 -1.52 -12.31 1.41
CA ALA A 50 -1.14 -10.98 1.85
C ALA A 50 -1.92 -10.46 3.08
N GLN A 51 -3.22 -10.74 3.17
CA GLN A 51 -4.09 -10.24 4.23
C GLN A 51 -4.54 -11.35 5.19
N SER A 52 -4.76 -12.54 4.66
CA SER A 52 -5.24 -13.68 5.42
C SER A 52 -4.75 -14.99 4.78
N PRO A 53 -4.50 -16.04 5.54
CA PRO A 53 -4.12 -17.34 4.96
C PRO A 53 -5.16 -17.89 3.97
N VAL A 54 -6.42 -17.51 4.09
CA VAL A 54 -7.47 -17.91 3.13
C VAL A 54 -7.32 -17.27 1.74
N ASP A 55 -6.55 -16.18 1.61
CA ASP A 55 -6.28 -15.54 0.32
C ASP A 55 -5.53 -16.46 -0.65
N ALA A 56 -4.81 -17.45 -0.12
CA ALA A 56 -4.12 -18.47 -0.92
C ALA A 56 -5.07 -19.38 -1.71
N TYR A 57 -6.36 -19.48 -1.33
CA TYR A 57 -7.30 -20.41 -1.96
C TYR A 57 -7.44 -20.24 -3.47
N GLY A 58 -7.63 -19.00 -3.93
CA GLY A 58 -7.81 -18.72 -5.35
C GLY A 58 -6.59 -19.07 -6.19
N LEU A 59 -5.39 -18.83 -5.66
CA LEU A 59 -4.13 -19.18 -6.32
C LEU A 59 -3.94 -20.71 -6.33
N ALA A 60 -4.06 -21.33 -5.16
CA ALA A 60 -3.91 -22.78 -5.02
C ALA A 60 -4.91 -23.54 -5.89
N LYS A 61 -6.14 -23.03 -6.02
CA LYS A 61 -7.16 -23.62 -6.89
C LYS A 61 -6.81 -23.58 -8.38
N LEU A 62 -5.93 -22.68 -8.80
CA LEU A 62 -5.42 -22.61 -10.18
C LEU A 62 -4.18 -23.49 -10.37
N VAL A 63 -3.20 -23.43 -9.46
CA VAL A 63 -1.91 -24.12 -9.62
C VAL A 63 -1.91 -25.57 -9.10
N ASN A 64 -2.72 -25.86 -8.10
CA ASN A 64 -2.81 -27.19 -7.47
C ASN A 64 -4.27 -27.51 -7.09
N PRO A 65 -5.18 -27.68 -8.06
CA PRO A 65 -6.61 -27.84 -7.82
C PRO A 65 -6.97 -29.04 -6.96
N ASN A 66 -6.13 -30.09 -7.00
CA ASN A 66 -6.31 -31.33 -6.22
C ASN A 66 -5.74 -31.23 -4.79
N GLY A 67 -4.82 -30.27 -4.54
CA GLY A 67 -4.20 -30.04 -3.24
C GLY A 67 -5.07 -29.19 -2.29
N VAL A 68 -6.25 -28.75 -2.73
CA VAL A 68 -7.16 -27.93 -1.93
C VAL A 68 -8.61 -28.42 -2.00
N PRO A 69 -9.41 -28.25 -0.94
CA PRO A 69 -10.82 -28.62 -0.93
C PRO A 69 -11.60 -27.98 -2.09
N ARG A 70 -12.67 -28.65 -2.51
CA ARG A 70 -13.55 -28.14 -3.57
C ARG A 70 -14.18 -26.80 -3.19
N PHE A 71 -14.56 -26.62 -1.93
CA PHE A 71 -15.27 -25.45 -1.44
C PHE A 71 -14.38 -24.57 -0.58
N PHE A 72 -14.49 -23.25 -0.75
CA PHE A 72 -13.77 -22.26 0.03
C PHE A 72 -14.01 -22.38 1.54
N GLY A 73 -15.27 -22.69 1.96
CA GLY A 73 -15.61 -22.87 3.37
C GLY A 73 -14.73 -23.92 4.05
N SER A 74 -14.60 -25.10 3.42
CA SER A 74 -13.76 -26.19 3.94
C SER A 74 -12.30 -25.78 4.05
N PHE A 75 -11.76 -25.04 3.06
CA PHE A 75 -10.39 -24.52 3.14
C PHE A 75 -10.23 -23.51 4.27
N LYS A 76 -11.24 -22.61 4.46
CA LYS A 76 -11.24 -21.67 5.56
C LYS A 76 -11.23 -22.37 6.92
N ASP A 77 -12.03 -23.43 7.10
CA ASP A 77 -12.10 -24.20 8.35
C ASP A 77 -10.78 -24.93 8.67
N MET A 78 -10.00 -25.32 7.66
CA MET A 78 -8.65 -25.86 7.85
C MET A 78 -7.67 -24.82 8.37
N LEU A 79 -7.84 -23.55 8.01
CA LEU A 79 -6.91 -22.47 8.31
C LEU A 79 -7.32 -21.62 9.50
N MET A 80 -8.59 -21.56 9.81
CA MET A 80 -9.16 -20.68 10.81
C MET A 80 -10.22 -21.42 11.66
N PHE A 81 -10.42 -20.95 12.87
CA PHE A 81 -11.52 -21.39 13.72
C PHE A 81 -12.36 -20.20 14.19
N LYS A 82 -13.65 -20.45 14.35
CA LYS A 82 -14.61 -19.45 14.76
C LYS A 82 -14.57 -19.26 16.28
N VAL A 83 -14.33 -18.03 16.75
CA VAL A 83 -14.29 -17.69 18.18
C VAL A 83 -15.62 -17.09 18.62
N SER A 84 -16.27 -16.29 17.75
CA SER A 84 -17.60 -15.73 17.95
C SER A 84 -18.34 -15.65 16.61
N GLN A 85 -19.59 -15.16 16.62
CA GLN A 85 -20.41 -15.08 15.40
C GLN A 85 -19.68 -14.34 14.25
N PHE A 86 -18.82 -13.36 14.55
CA PHE A 86 -18.13 -12.53 13.56
C PHE A 86 -16.61 -12.61 13.63
N THR A 87 -16.05 -13.35 14.61
CA THR A 87 -14.60 -13.37 14.84
C THR A 87 -14.01 -14.75 14.52
N TRP A 88 -12.96 -14.74 13.69
CA TRP A 88 -12.19 -15.93 13.33
C TRP A 88 -10.73 -15.73 13.76
N LYS A 89 -10.12 -16.78 14.26
CA LYS A 89 -8.67 -16.81 14.56
C LYS A 89 -7.96 -17.81 13.65
N VAL A 90 -6.74 -17.46 13.28
CA VAL A 90 -5.87 -18.31 12.47
C VAL A 90 -5.36 -19.48 13.32
N ARG A 91 -5.36 -20.68 12.76
CA ARG A 91 -4.79 -21.89 13.39
C ARG A 91 -3.27 -21.84 13.31
N GLU A 92 -2.59 -22.42 14.28
CA GLU A 92 -1.12 -22.53 14.29
C GLU A 92 -0.59 -23.28 13.04
N THR A 93 -1.32 -24.27 12.55
CA THR A 93 -1.01 -25.06 11.37
C THR A 93 -1.31 -24.36 10.04
N ALA A 94 -1.84 -23.14 10.05
CA ALA A 94 -2.29 -22.45 8.83
C ALA A 94 -1.15 -22.21 7.83
N THR A 95 0.04 -21.86 8.31
CA THR A 95 1.21 -21.62 7.45
C THR A 95 1.60 -22.87 6.68
N ASP A 96 1.69 -24.03 7.35
CA ASP A 96 2.05 -25.28 6.72
C ASP A 96 0.96 -25.76 5.75
N THR A 97 -0.29 -25.52 6.08
CA THR A 97 -1.42 -25.85 5.21
C THR A 97 -1.41 -25.01 3.94
N VAL A 98 -1.14 -23.70 4.04
CA VAL A 98 -0.98 -22.81 2.87
C VAL A 98 0.22 -23.21 2.03
N PHE A 99 1.36 -23.51 2.68
CA PHE A 99 2.56 -23.97 1.98
C PHE A 99 2.27 -25.22 1.14
N ARG A 100 1.65 -26.23 1.72
CA ARG A 100 1.27 -27.48 1.00
C ARG A 100 0.28 -27.21 -0.12
N ALA A 101 -0.70 -26.35 0.09
CA ALA A 101 -1.73 -26.00 -0.91
C ALA A 101 -1.14 -25.33 -2.15
N LEU A 102 -0.05 -24.58 -1.98
CA LEU A 102 0.61 -23.84 -3.07
C LEU A 102 1.68 -24.66 -3.81
N GLN A 103 2.00 -25.89 -3.36
CA GLN A 103 3.01 -26.67 -4.06
C GLN A 103 2.58 -27.04 -5.50
N PRO A 104 3.53 -27.03 -6.44
CA PRO A 104 5.00 -26.93 -6.33
C PRO A 104 5.48 -25.45 -6.39
N ALA A 105 5.35 -24.69 -5.29
CA ALA A 105 5.81 -23.32 -5.21
C ALA A 105 7.31 -23.21 -4.89
N ILE A 106 8.02 -22.32 -5.58
CA ILE A 106 9.40 -21.96 -5.29
C ILE A 106 9.41 -20.55 -4.69
N ARG A 107 10.18 -20.34 -3.63
CA ARG A 107 10.33 -19.06 -2.96
C ARG A 107 11.77 -18.60 -2.97
N PHE A 108 11.96 -17.39 -3.45
CA PHE A 108 13.24 -16.68 -3.38
C PHE A 108 13.09 -15.44 -2.50
N THR A 109 14.02 -15.20 -1.61
CA THR A 109 14.08 -13.94 -0.84
C THR A 109 14.99 -12.94 -1.54
N LYS A 110 14.71 -11.63 -1.35
CA LYS A 110 15.59 -10.58 -1.90
C LYS A 110 17.03 -10.73 -1.43
N LYS A 111 17.24 -11.15 -0.18
CA LYS A 111 18.56 -11.33 0.42
C LYS A 111 19.36 -12.48 -0.21
N GLU A 112 18.67 -13.52 -0.70
CA GLU A 112 19.32 -14.65 -1.37
C GLU A 112 19.67 -14.35 -2.83
N CYS A 113 18.93 -13.47 -3.47
CA CYS A 113 19.02 -13.24 -4.92
C CYS A 113 19.69 -11.93 -5.31
N LEU A 114 19.73 -10.94 -4.40
CA LEU A 114 20.17 -9.59 -4.72
C LEU A 114 21.13 -9.09 -3.63
N ASP A 115 22.29 -8.61 -4.07
CA ASP A 115 23.18 -7.81 -3.22
C ASP A 115 22.68 -6.35 -3.27
N LEU A 116 21.94 -5.95 -2.26
CA LEU A 116 21.35 -4.62 -2.16
C LEU A 116 21.92 -3.88 -0.95
N PRO A 117 22.18 -2.57 -1.07
CA PRO A 117 22.54 -1.75 0.08
C PRO A 117 21.44 -1.79 1.15
N ASP A 118 21.81 -1.49 2.39
CA ASP A 118 20.85 -1.46 3.49
C ASP A 118 19.67 -0.50 3.24
N MET A 119 18.49 -0.88 3.71
CA MET A 119 17.33 -0.01 3.80
C MET A 119 17.01 0.30 5.25
N VAL A 120 17.04 1.57 5.61
CA VAL A 120 16.83 2.07 6.97
C VAL A 120 15.54 2.86 7.05
N PHE A 121 14.79 2.66 8.13
CA PHE A 121 13.57 3.39 8.41
C PHE A 121 13.82 4.45 9.49
N SER A 122 13.40 5.69 9.21
CA SER A 122 13.51 6.84 10.10
C SER A 122 12.14 7.44 10.36
N LYS A 123 11.86 7.80 11.60
CA LYS A 123 10.62 8.47 12.02
C LYS A 123 10.94 9.93 12.32
N ARG A 124 10.24 10.84 11.67
CA ARG A 124 10.34 12.27 11.92
C ARG A 124 9.02 12.78 12.49
N SER A 125 9.10 13.32 13.71
CA SER A 125 7.92 13.91 14.37
C SER A 125 7.59 15.25 13.72
N VAL A 126 6.31 15.49 13.48
CA VAL A 126 5.78 16.73 12.93
C VAL A 126 4.75 17.28 13.90
N GLU A 127 4.84 18.56 14.22
CA GLU A 127 3.82 19.21 15.03
C GLU A 127 2.62 19.63 14.17
N LEU A 128 1.40 19.24 14.59
CA LEU A 128 0.18 19.75 13.97
C LEU A 128 0.02 21.24 14.31
N THR A 129 -0.47 22.05 13.37
CA THR A 129 -0.79 23.46 13.62
C THR A 129 -1.96 23.58 14.61
N ALA A 130 -2.12 24.75 15.23
CA ALA A 130 -3.23 24.99 16.17
C ALA A 130 -4.59 24.73 15.54
N GLN A 131 -4.75 25.12 14.26
CA GLN A 131 -5.95 24.85 13.48
C GLN A 131 -6.17 23.34 13.30
N GLN A 132 -5.15 22.59 12.86
CA GLN A 132 -5.24 21.15 12.72
C GLN A 132 -5.57 20.46 14.05
N LYS A 133 -4.92 20.86 15.16
CA LYS A 133 -5.20 20.31 16.50
C LYS A 133 -6.67 20.51 16.90
N LYS A 134 -7.23 21.72 16.64
CA LYS A 134 -8.63 22.03 16.92
C LYS A 134 -9.58 21.11 16.14
N TYR A 135 -9.41 21.04 14.83
CA TYR A 135 -10.27 20.20 13.98
C TYR A 135 -10.08 18.70 14.24
N TYR A 136 -8.85 18.27 14.52
CA TYR A 136 -8.56 16.88 14.90
C TYR A 136 -9.33 16.48 16.16
N LYS A 137 -9.33 17.34 17.18
CA LYS A 137 -10.09 17.13 18.40
C LYS A 137 -11.60 17.06 18.12
N GLN A 138 -12.14 18.01 17.38
CA GLN A 138 -13.56 18.01 17.02
C GLN A 138 -13.99 16.73 16.28
N LEU A 139 -13.17 16.26 15.35
CA LEU A 139 -13.44 15.04 14.62
C LEU A 139 -13.35 13.81 15.54
N LYS A 140 -12.36 13.77 16.46
CA LYS A 140 -12.22 12.71 17.46
C LYS A 140 -13.45 12.70 18.41
N ASP A 141 -13.88 13.84 18.91
CA ASP A 141 -15.04 13.98 19.80
C ASP A 141 -16.33 13.49 19.11
N LYS A 142 -16.54 13.84 17.84
CA LYS A 142 -17.67 13.32 17.03
C LYS A 142 -17.60 11.80 16.89
N MET A 143 -16.43 11.24 16.64
CA MET A 143 -16.23 9.78 16.56
C MET A 143 -16.57 9.07 17.87
N VAL A 144 -16.26 9.67 19.02
CA VAL A 144 -16.63 9.14 20.35
C VAL A 144 -18.15 9.15 20.54
N MET A 145 -18.83 10.23 20.12
CA MET A 145 -20.30 10.31 20.21
C MET A 145 -20.98 9.26 19.35
N ASP A 146 -20.48 9.02 18.13
CA ASP A 146 -21.01 7.99 17.24
C ASP A 146 -20.89 6.56 17.82
N ILE A 147 -19.86 6.30 18.66
CA ILE A 147 -19.68 5.00 19.34
C ILE A 147 -20.68 4.79 20.48
N THR A 148 -21.01 5.85 21.22
CA THR A 148 -21.91 5.73 22.38
C THR A 148 -23.37 5.53 21.98
N GLY A 149 -23.72 5.79 20.72
CA GLY A 149 -25.09 5.66 20.20
C GLY A 149 -25.37 4.44 19.33
N GLU A 150 -24.37 3.88 18.64
CA GLU A 150 -24.55 2.78 17.68
C GLU A 150 -23.32 1.83 17.64
N GLN A 151 -23.53 0.62 17.10
CA GLN A 151 -22.41 -0.30 16.82
C GLN A 151 -21.52 0.28 15.72
N VAL A 152 -20.24 0.54 16.04
CA VAL A 152 -19.24 0.98 15.06
C VAL A 152 -19.03 -0.11 14.02
N THR A 153 -19.40 0.17 12.79
CA THR A 153 -19.08 -0.70 11.66
C THR A 153 -17.65 -0.46 11.18
N ALA A 154 -17.04 -1.48 10.58
CA ALA A 154 -15.72 -1.33 9.96
C ALA A 154 -15.70 -0.24 8.87
N MET A 155 -16.81 0.00 8.19
CA MET A 155 -16.95 1.05 7.19
C MET A 155 -16.86 2.45 7.82
N ASN A 156 -17.59 2.70 8.91
CA ASN A 156 -17.56 3.99 9.61
C ASN A 156 -16.18 4.26 10.20
N ALA A 157 -15.55 3.24 10.79
CA ALA A 157 -14.18 3.33 11.31
C ALA A 157 -13.17 3.67 10.20
N ALA A 158 -13.31 3.08 9.00
CA ALA A 158 -12.45 3.38 7.85
C ALA A 158 -12.58 4.83 7.38
N VAL A 159 -13.82 5.31 7.25
CA VAL A 159 -14.09 6.70 6.83
C VAL A 159 -13.50 7.68 7.83
N SER A 160 -13.73 7.46 9.10
CA SER A 160 -13.25 8.33 10.18
C SER A 160 -11.72 8.36 10.27
N LEU A 161 -11.08 7.20 10.22
CA LEU A 161 -9.61 7.11 10.15
C LEU A 161 -9.07 7.87 8.95
N ASN A 162 -9.67 7.69 7.78
CA ASN A 162 -9.24 8.38 6.57
C ASN A 162 -9.35 9.91 6.70
N LYS A 163 -10.43 10.43 7.31
CA LYS A 163 -10.57 11.88 7.59
C LYS A 163 -9.49 12.39 8.55
N LEU A 164 -9.15 11.64 9.61
CA LEU A 164 -8.05 12.00 10.52
C LEU A 164 -6.69 12.04 9.80
N LEU A 165 -6.41 11.09 8.92
CA LEU A 165 -5.19 11.06 8.12
C LEU A 165 -5.13 12.21 7.10
N GLN A 166 -6.24 12.52 6.44
CA GLN A 166 -6.37 13.66 5.51
C GLN A 166 -6.06 14.97 6.22
N LEU A 167 -6.71 15.23 7.36
CA LEU A 167 -6.49 16.40 8.17
C LEU A 167 -5.03 16.54 8.62
N SER A 168 -4.45 15.44 9.09
CA SER A 168 -3.04 15.41 9.51
C SER A 168 -2.09 15.69 8.36
N ALA A 169 -2.44 15.27 7.13
CA ALA A 169 -1.65 15.50 5.94
C ALA A 169 -1.75 16.93 5.39
N GLY A 170 -2.81 17.69 5.72
CA GLY A 170 -2.95 19.11 5.34
C GLY A 170 -4.20 19.48 4.55
N ALA A 171 -5.11 18.55 4.25
CA ALA A 171 -6.41 18.86 3.67
C ALA A 171 -7.42 17.77 3.97
N VAL A 172 -8.68 18.12 4.16
CA VAL A 172 -9.78 17.17 4.39
C VAL A 172 -10.95 17.49 3.46
N TYR A 173 -11.58 16.44 2.93
CA TYR A 173 -12.84 16.58 2.19
C TYR A 173 -13.99 16.70 3.18
N THR A 174 -14.82 17.73 3.00
CA THR A 174 -16.09 17.90 3.71
C THR A 174 -17.13 16.90 3.20
N ASP A 175 -18.24 16.76 3.91
CA ASP A 175 -19.33 15.88 3.49
C ASP A 175 -20.05 16.42 2.23
N ASP A 176 -19.98 17.74 1.98
CA ASP A 176 -20.51 18.43 0.80
C ASP A 176 -19.60 18.33 -0.42
N GLY A 177 -18.41 17.71 -0.29
CA GLY A 177 -17.44 17.52 -1.36
C GLY A 177 -16.43 18.67 -1.51
N ASP A 178 -16.53 19.70 -0.70
CA ASP A 178 -15.54 20.77 -0.63
C ASP A 178 -14.25 20.31 0.02
N VAL A 179 -13.19 21.10 -0.14
CA VAL A 179 -11.90 20.84 0.47
C VAL A 179 -11.55 21.91 1.49
N LEU A 180 -11.31 21.49 2.72
CA LEU A 180 -10.75 22.34 3.75
C LEU A 180 -9.23 22.15 3.82
N GLU A 181 -8.48 23.19 3.46
CA GLU A 181 -7.01 23.19 3.50
C GLU A 181 -6.48 23.70 4.84
N PHE A 182 -5.38 23.11 5.28
CA PHE A 182 -4.65 23.49 6.49
C PHE A 182 -3.24 23.94 6.14
N ASP A 183 -2.68 24.84 6.95
CA ASP A 183 -1.28 25.21 6.84
C ASP A 183 -0.37 24.01 7.12
N ILE A 184 0.45 23.66 6.14
CA ILE A 184 1.38 22.51 6.18
C ILE A 184 2.79 22.90 6.63
N LYS A 185 3.02 24.13 7.10
CA LYS A 185 4.36 24.69 7.35
C LYS A 185 5.28 23.80 8.19
N HIS A 186 4.76 23.21 9.27
CA HIS A 186 5.58 22.37 10.16
C HIS A 186 6.00 21.07 9.46
N ARG A 187 5.07 20.43 8.75
CA ARG A 187 5.36 19.20 7.99
C ARG A 187 6.28 19.47 6.81
N TYR A 188 6.05 20.59 6.14
CA TYR A 188 6.90 21.03 5.04
C TYR A 188 8.33 21.34 5.50
N LYS A 189 8.50 21.99 6.67
CA LYS A 189 9.82 22.25 7.25
C LYS A 189 10.61 20.94 7.41
N VAL A 190 10.00 19.91 7.98
CA VAL A 190 10.65 18.59 8.15
C VAL A 190 10.98 17.95 6.80
N LEU A 191 10.09 18.04 5.81
CA LEU A 191 10.42 17.57 4.46
C LEU A 191 11.59 18.34 3.87
N ARG A 192 11.65 19.66 4.06
CA ARG A 192 12.72 20.52 3.55
C ARG A 192 14.06 20.11 4.14
N GLU A 193 14.12 19.86 5.45
CA GLU A 193 15.30 19.34 6.12
C GLU A 193 15.77 18.01 5.48
N VAL A 194 14.86 17.06 5.21
CA VAL A 194 15.19 15.80 4.54
C VAL A 194 15.70 16.03 3.11
N ILE A 195 15.14 17.01 2.38
CA ILE A 195 15.61 17.35 1.02
C ILE A 195 17.03 17.90 1.07
N ASP A 196 17.34 18.75 2.05
CA ASP A 196 18.66 19.36 2.21
C ASP A 196 19.72 18.33 2.69
N GLU A 197 19.32 17.37 3.52
CA GLU A 197 20.15 16.25 3.98
C GLU A 197 20.46 15.24 2.85
N SER A 198 19.66 15.19 1.79
CA SER A 198 19.78 14.18 0.75
C SER A 198 20.67 14.61 -0.42
N SER A 199 21.76 13.89 -0.67
CA SER A 199 22.61 14.08 -1.84
C SER A 199 21.98 13.59 -3.14
N GLN A 200 21.13 12.56 -3.09
CA GLN A 200 20.45 11.95 -4.23
C GLN A 200 19.03 12.50 -4.40
N LYS A 201 18.33 12.08 -5.45
CA LYS A 201 16.93 12.37 -5.68
C LYS A 201 16.02 11.76 -4.60
N ILE A 202 14.82 12.31 -4.48
CA ILE A 202 13.87 11.95 -3.43
C ILE A 202 12.52 11.58 -4.02
N LEU A 203 11.95 10.48 -3.54
CA LEU A 203 10.54 10.16 -3.74
C LEU A 203 9.72 10.65 -2.54
N VAL A 204 8.62 11.35 -2.79
CA VAL A 204 7.68 11.77 -1.74
C VAL A 204 6.32 11.12 -2.02
N PHE A 205 5.93 10.16 -1.20
CA PHE A 205 4.63 9.52 -1.29
C PHE A 205 3.57 10.31 -0.52
N VAL A 206 2.54 10.76 -1.24
CA VAL A 206 1.43 11.57 -0.72
C VAL A 206 0.11 10.88 -1.05
N PRO A 207 -0.63 10.34 -0.07
CA PRO A 207 -1.85 9.58 -0.33
C PRO A 207 -3.02 10.40 -0.92
N PHE A 208 -3.05 11.71 -0.68
CA PHE A 208 -4.21 12.57 -0.94
C PHE A 208 -3.93 13.59 -2.05
N LYS A 209 -4.81 13.64 -3.08
CA LYS A 209 -4.61 14.47 -4.29
C LYS A 209 -4.45 15.96 -4.00
N HIS A 210 -5.33 16.55 -3.16
CA HIS A 210 -5.24 17.99 -2.84
C HIS A 210 -3.95 18.34 -2.10
N VAL A 211 -3.49 17.44 -1.22
CA VAL A 211 -2.21 17.63 -0.53
C VAL A 211 -1.04 17.59 -1.51
N ILE A 212 -1.12 16.78 -2.59
CA ILE A 212 -0.14 16.79 -3.67
C ILE A 212 -0.07 18.17 -4.32
N ASP A 213 -1.21 18.78 -4.61
CA ASP A 213 -1.27 20.09 -5.27
C ASP A 213 -0.67 21.19 -4.37
N ILE A 214 -1.06 21.23 -3.08
CA ILE A 214 -0.53 22.17 -2.08
C ILE A 214 1.00 22.00 -1.95
N LEU A 215 1.46 20.76 -1.77
CA LEU A 215 2.88 20.45 -1.58
C LEU A 215 3.70 20.82 -2.82
N THR A 216 3.24 20.42 -4.01
CA THR A 216 3.95 20.67 -5.27
C THR A 216 4.08 22.15 -5.56
N LYS A 217 2.99 22.93 -5.33
CA LYS A 217 3.02 24.38 -5.46
C LYS A 217 4.10 24.98 -4.54
N LYS A 218 4.15 24.53 -3.29
CA LYS A 218 5.13 25.05 -2.31
C LYS A 218 6.57 24.70 -2.68
N LEU A 219 6.84 23.45 -3.10
CA LEU A 219 8.16 23.02 -3.54
C LEU A 219 8.67 23.88 -4.72
N ARG A 220 7.81 24.10 -5.72
CA ARG A 220 8.14 24.89 -6.91
C ARG A 220 8.40 26.38 -6.59
N LEU A 221 7.62 26.95 -5.66
CA LEU A 221 7.82 28.34 -5.21
C LEU A 221 9.18 28.53 -4.51
N GLU A 222 9.72 27.48 -3.91
CA GLU A 222 11.08 27.49 -3.30
C GLU A 222 12.18 27.02 -4.26
N GLY A 223 11.88 26.93 -5.56
CA GLY A 223 12.86 26.59 -6.60
C GLY A 223 13.26 25.11 -6.63
N ILE A 224 12.53 24.22 -5.95
CA ILE A 224 12.80 22.77 -5.97
C ILE A 224 12.16 22.17 -7.20
N THR A 225 12.96 21.65 -8.10
CA THR A 225 12.49 20.97 -9.31
C THR A 225 11.67 19.74 -8.95
N THR A 226 10.39 19.74 -9.36
CA THR A 226 9.41 18.76 -8.89
C THR A 226 8.47 18.32 -10.00
N ASP A 227 8.35 17.01 -10.18
CA ASP A 227 7.32 16.36 -11.00
C ASP A 227 6.33 15.57 -10.14
N VAL A 228 5.18 15.25 -10.74
CA VAL A 228 4.05 14.60 -10.05
C VAL A 228 3.54 13.40 -10.84
N ILE A 229 3.34 12.29 -10.13
CA ILE A 229 2.65 11.09 -10.62
C ILE A 229 1.42 10.82 -9.76
N ARG A 230 0.25 10.87 -10.38
CA ARG A 230 -1.05 10.55 -9.75
C ARG A 230 -1.98 9.88 -10.76
N GLY A 231 -3.15 9.43 -10.30
CA GLY A 231 -4.05 8.59 -11.08
C GLY A 231 -4.53 9.20 -12.41
N ASP A 232 -4.64 10.53 -12.50
CA ASP A 232 -5.07 11.28 -13.69
C ASP A 232 -3.94 11.59 -14.69
N VAL A 233 -2.68 11.25 -14.39
CA VAL A 233 -1.56 11.37 -15.33
C VAL A 233 -1.62 10.25 -16.35
N SER A 234 -1.66 10.59 -17.66
CA SER A 234 -1.71 9.60 -18.74
C SER A 234 -0.49 8.68 -18.73
N ALA A 235 -0.64 7.45 -19.25
CA ALA A 235 0.44 6.45 -19.27
C ALA A 235 1.70 6.97 -20.00
N HIS A 236 1.52 7.64 -21.14
CA HIS A 236 2.63 8.22 -21.91
C HIS A 236 3.39 9.30 -21.11
N LYS A 237 2.67 10.23 -20.50
CA LYS A 237 3.29 11.29 -19.67
C LYS A 237 3.97 10.70 -18.44
N ARG A 238 3.38 9.68 -17.83
CA ARG A 238 3.97 8.96 -16.68
C ARG A 238 5.30 8.32 -17.05
N THR A 239 5.38 7.64 -18.20
CA THR A 239 6.62 7.05 -18.71
C THR A 239 7.71 8.11 -18.93
N ALA A 240 7.37 9.25 -19.52
CA ALA A 240 8.30 10.35 -19.76
C ALA A 240 8.83 10.94 -18.43
N ILE A 241 7.96 11.13 -17.43
CA ILE A 241 8.36 11.62 -16.11
C ILE A 241 9.31 10.63 -15.40
N PHE A 242 8.99 9.34 -15.40
CA PHE A 242 9.86 8.33 -14.81
C PHE A 242 11.22 8.26 -15.49
N LYS A 243 11.25 8.35 -16.81
CA LYS A 243 12.50 8.38 -17.60
C LYS A 243 13.34 9.62 -17.24
N SER A 244 12.74 10.81 -17.24
CA SER A 244 13.43 12.04 -16.84
C SER A 244 13.95 11.97 -15.41
N PHE A 245 13.14 11.48 -14.47
CA PHE A 245 13.58 11.30 -13.08
C PHE A 245 14.79 10.35 -12.96
N GLN A 246 14.82 9.28 -13.74
CA GLN A 246 15.88 8.27 -13.66
C GLN A 246 17.18 8.69 -14.37
N GLU A 247 17.07 9.41 -15.49
CA GLU A 247 18.20 9.63 -16.41
C GLU A 247 18.74 11.07 -16.41
N SER A 248 17.96 12.07 -15.97
CA SER A 248 18.34 13.49 -16.00
C SER A 248 18.74 13.98 -14.60
N SER A 249 19.34 15.16 -14.48
CA SER A 249 19.60 15.83 -13.20
C SER A 249 18.30 16.22 -12.47
N ASP A 250 17.33 16.67 -13.24
CA ASP A 250 16.00 17.09 -12.77
C ASP A 250 14.90 16.12 -13.18
N PRO A 251 13.81 16.02 -12.42
CA PRO A 251 13.53 16.72 -11.17
C PRO A 251 14.29 16.16 -9.97
N LYS A 252 14.58 17.01 -8.95
CA LYS A 252 15.16 16.60 -7.66
C LYS A 252 14.16 15.79 -6.83
N VAL A 253 12.89 16.19 -6.86
CA VAL A 253 11.81 15.57 -6.08
C VAL A 253 10.74 15.02 -7.03
N LEU A 254 10.34 13.78 -6.81
CA LEU A 254 9.19 13.19 -7.48
C LEU A 254 8.08 12.92 -6.45
N VAL A 255 6.98 13.65 -6.56
CA VAL A 255 5.80 13.48 -5.71
C VAL A 255 4.88 12.44 -6.35
N ILE A 256 4.56 11.38 -5.61
CA ILE A 256 3.82 10.23 -6.13
C ILE A 256 2.62 9.92 -5.24
N GLN A 257 1.46 9.75 -5.86
CA GLN A 257 0.34 9.10 -5.19
C GLN A 257 0.64 7.60 -5.06
N PRO A 258 0.64 6.99 -3.86
CA PRO A 258 1.14 5.63 -3.66
C PRO A 258 0.55 4.58 -4.61
N GLN A 259 -0.76 4.66 -4.86
CA GLN A 259 -1.45 3.74 -5.79
C GLN A 259 -0.96 3.85 -7.25
N ALA A 260 -0.42 5.02 -7.64
CA ALA A 260 0.12 5.23 -8.98
C ALA A 260 1.55 4.68 -9.15
N ALA A 261 2.21 4.29 -8.06
CA ALA A 261 3.52 3.64 -8.07
C ALA A 261 3.46 2.12 -8.30
N SER A 262 2.27 1.53 -8.39
CA SER A 262 2.07 0.08 -8.58
C SER A 262 2.57 -0.46 -9.94
N HIS A 263 2.89 0.42 -10.90
CA HIS A 263 3.40 0.05 -12.23
C HIS A 263 4.91 -0.21 -12.16
N GLY A 264 5.37 -1.41 -12.17
CA GLY A 264 6.70 -2.02 -12.28
C GLY A 264 7.97 -1.20 -12.55
N VAL A 265 7.96 0.12 -12.28
CA VAL A 265 9.07 1.03 -12.59
C VAL A 265 10.22 0.93 -11.59
N THR A 266 11.43 1.18 -12.07
CA THR A 266 12.66 1.28 -11.27
C THR A 266 13.01 2.75 -11.07
N LEU A 267 13.22 3.18 -9.82
CA LEU A 267 13.51 4.58 -9.46
C LEU A 267 14.75 4.66 -8.57
N THR A 268 15.81 3.98 -8.97
CA THR A 268 17.08 3.88 -8.24
C THR A 268 17.95 5.15 -8.29
N ALA A 269 17.58 6.15 -9.10
CA ALA A 269 18.15 7.49 -9.01
C ALA A 269 17.84 8.19 -7.66
N ALA A 270 16.79 7.75 -6.97
CA ALA A 270 16.53 8.13 -5.59
C ALA A 270 17.10 7.09 -4.63
N ASN A 271 17.56 7.54 -3.47
CA ASN A 271 17.87 6.68 -2.33
C ASN A 271 17.09 7.05 -1.07
N THR A 272 16.32 8.13 -1.13
CA THR A 272 15.47 8.61 -0.03
C THR A 272 14.01 8.58 -0.45
N VAL A 273 13.21 7.95 0.39
CA VAL A 273 11.75 7.89 0.28
C VAL A 273 11.15 8.62 1.47
N VAL A 274 10.28 9.59 1.23
CA VAL A 274 9.54 10.28 2.28
C VAL A 274 8.06 9.94 2.16
N TRP A 275 7.51 9.39 3.21
CA TRP A 275 6.08 9.23 3.37
C TRP A 275 5.51 10.46 4.05
N TRP A 276 4.85 11.31 3.26
CA TRP A 276 4.15 12.51 3.76
C TRP A 276 3.04 12.17 4.74
N GLY A 277 2.37 11.07 4.53
CA GLY A 277 1.42 10.43 5.42
C GLY A 277 1.32 8.95 5.10
N PRO A 278 0.82 8.09 6.00
CA PRO A 278 0.75 6.65 5.78
C PRO A 278 -0.32 6.27 4.75
N THR A 279 -0.10 5.14 4.09
CA THR A 279 -1.15 4.41 3.37
C THR A 279 -1.75 3.34 4.28
N SER A 280 -3.01 2.97 4.04
CA SER A 280 -3.68 1.89 4.77
C SER A 280 -3.33 0.49 4.26
N SER A 281 -2.74 0.37 3.07
CA SER A 281 -2.38 -0.90 2.44
C SER A 281 -0.90 -1.22 2.65
N LEU A 282 -0.62 -2.33 3.33
CA LEU A 282 0.73 -2.86 3.49
C LEU A 282 1.36 -3.20 2.13
N GLU A 283 0.60 -3.79 1.23
CA GLU A 283 1.06 -4.12 -0.12
C GLU A 283 1.52 -2.88 -0.88
N THR A 284 0.71 -1.81 -0.86
CA THR A 284 1.07 -0.52 -1.48
C THR A 284 2.32 0.08 -0.84
N TYR A 285 2.44 0.00 0.49
CA TYR A 285 3.61 0.49 1.22
C TYR A 285 4.90 -0.23 0.81
N ASP A 286 4.86 -1.55 0.77
CA ASP A 286 5.99 -2.38 0.38
C ASP A 286 6.38 -2.19 -1.09
N GLN A 287 5.41 -2.21 -1.98
CA GLN A 287 5.64 -1.99 -3.41
C GLN A 287 6.25 -0.61 -3.68
N ALA A 288 5.77 0.43 -3.01
CA ALA A 288 6.28 1.79 -3.16
C ALA A 288 7.76 1.88 -2.71
N ASN A 289 8.10 1.35 -1.53
CA ASN A 289 9.48 1.32 -1.04
C ASN A 289 10.41 0.49 -1.94
N ALA A 290 9.89 -0.60 -2.52
CA ALA A 290 10.63 -1.46 -3.43
C ALA A 290 10.96 -0.80 -4.79
N ARG A 291 10.41 0.39 -5.13
CA ARG A 291 10.80 1.14 -6.34
C ARG A 291 12.21 1.71 -6.25
N VAL A 292 12.67 2.01 -5.06
CA VAL A 292 14.02 2.54 -4.78
C VAL A 292 14.97 1.42 -4.38
N HIS A 293 14.54 0.52 -3.51
CA HIS A 293 15.34 -0.61 -3.01
C HIS A 293 15.21 -1.82 -3.93
N ARG A 294 15.90 -1.75 -5.06
CA ARG A 294 15.80 -2.71 -6.17
C ARG A 294 17.15 -2.92 -6.84
N SER A 295 17.28 -3.95 -7.67
CA SER A 295 18.48 -4.19 -8.48
C SER A 295 18.94 -2.91 -9.22
N GLY A 296 20.21 -2.60 -9.13
CA GLY A 296 20.80 -1.36 -9.64
C GLY A 296 20.91 -0.22 -8.61
N GLN A 297 20.38 -0.36 -7.41
CA GLN A 297 20.60 0.60 -6.33
C GLN A 297 22.04 0.47 -5.79
N LYS A 298 22.75 1.60 -5.75
CA LYS A 298 24.16 1.67 -5.30
C LYS A 298 24.31 2.35 -3.94
N HIS A 299 23.27 3.02 -3.47
CA HIS A 299 23.31 3.81 -2.25
C HIS A 299 22.40 3.21 -1.17
N LYS A 300 22.82 3.37 0.09
CA LYS A 300 21.95 3.06 1.24
C LYS A 300 20.61 3.78 1.10
N CYS A 301 19.52 3.04 1.23
CA CYS A 301 18.18 3.59 1.12
C CYS A 301 17.66 4.06 2.47
N THR A 302 17.03 5.22 2.51
CA THR A 302 16.39 5.75 3.71
C THR A 302 14.90 5.95 3.45
N VAL A 303 14.06 5.35 4.29
CA VAL A 303 12.61 5.54 4.28
C VAL A 303 12.24 6.41 5.49
N VAL A 304 11.75 7.61 5.24
CA VAL A 304 11.38 8.59 6.25
C VAL A 304 9.85 8.62 6.40
N GLN A 305 9.36 8.34 7.59
CA GLN A 305 7.94 8.42 7.94
C GLN A 305 7.67 9.74 8.67
N LEU A 306 6.87 10.65 8.09
CA LEU A 306 6.42 11.86 8.78
C LEU A 306 5.21 11.53 9.65
N GLN A 307 5.30 11.84 10.95
CA GLN A 307 4.32 11.44 11.95
C GLN A 307 3.86 12.65 12.76
N GLY A 308 2.67 13.19 12.48
CA GLY A 308 2.13 14.37 13.17
C GLY A 308 1.01 14.06 14.15
N SER A 309 0.25 12.99 13.95
CA SER A 309 -0.92 12.65 14.76
C SER A 309 -0.85 11.25 15.36
N ALA A 310 -1.69 10.98 16.35
CA ALA A 310 -1.85 9.63 16.90
C ALA A 310 -2.29 8.63 15.83
N ALA A 311 -3.25 9.01 14.98
CA ALA A 311 -3.72 8.17 13.88
C ALA A 311 -2.58 7.76 12.94
N GLU A 312 -1.71 8.70 12.52
CA GLU A 312 -0.56 8.38 11.67
C GLU A 312 0.43 7.43 12.37
N LYS A 313 0.75 7.71 13.65
CA LYS A 313 1.66 6.86 14.45
C LYS A 313 1.15 5.42 14.57
N HIS A 314 -0.17 5.26 14.78
CA HIS A 314 -0.79 3.94 14.88
C HIS A 314 -0.75 3.19 13.54
N VAL A 315 -1.07 3.85 12.44
CA VAL A 315 -1.01 3.24 11.10
C VAL A 315 0.42 2.82 10.75
N TYR A 316 1.41 3.68 10.96
CA TYR A 316 2.81 3.31 10.73
C TYR A 316 3.27 2.15 11.62
N ARG A 317 2.81 2.07 12.89
CA ARG A 317 3.10 0.95 13.78
C ARG A 317 2.59 -0.38 13.21
N LEU A 318 1.40 -0.40 12.61
CA LEU A 318 0.88 -1.59 11.94
C LEU A 318 1.70 -1.96 10.71
N LEU A 319 2.03 -0.99 9.86
CA LEU A 319 2.87 -1.21 8.67
C LEU A 319 4.25 -1.74 9.04
N ASP A 320 4.89 -1.18 10.07
CA ASP A 320 6.20 -1.63 10.59
C ASP A 320 6.14 -3.09 11.11
N ARG A 321 5.00 -3.49 11.69
CA ARG A 321 4.73 -4.87 12.13
C ARG A 321 4.25 -5.80 11.02
N ARG A 322 4.20 -5.33 9.80
CA ARG A 322 3.71 -6.09 8.63
C ARG A 322 2.24 -6.49 8.74
N ILE A 323 1.43 -5.65 9.37
CA ILE A 323 0.00 -5.85 9.58
C ILE A 323 -0.75 -4.90 8.64
N ASP A 324 -1.67 -5.44 7.83
CA ASP A 324 -2.55 -4.62 7.01
C ASP A 324 -3.59 -3.89 7.90
N VAL A 325 -3.73 -2.59 7.68
CA VAL A 325 -4.59 -1.71 8.51
C VAL A 325 -6.05 -2.16 8.47
N HIS A 326 -6.52 -2.66 7.32
CA HIS A 326 -7.91 -3.10 7.19
C HIS A 326 -8.25 -4.29 8.09
N THR A 327 -7.27 -5.14 8.42
CA THR A 327 -7.49 -6.30 9.31
C THR A 327 -7.63 -5.90 10.78
N LYS A 328 -7.13 -4.72 11.15
CA LYS A 328 -7.11 -4.20 12.53
C LYS A 328 -7.88 -2.89 12.71
N LEU A 329 -8.73 -2.57 11.75
CA LEU A 329 -9.37 -1.26 11.65
C LEU A 329 -10.20 -0.89 12.90
N ILE A 330 -10.97 -1.82 13.44
CA ILE A 330 -11.80 -1.58 14.63
C ILE A 330 -10.93 -1.43 15.89
N ASP A 331 -9.90 -2.28 16.03
CA ASP A 331 -8.95 -2.20 17.15
C ASP A 331 -8.20 -0.87 17.08
N LEU A 332 -7.70 -0.50 15.90
CA LEU A 332 -7.02 0.76 15.64
C LEU A 332 -7.91 1.97 15.94
N TYR A 333 -9.17 1.90 15.54
CA TYR A 333 -10.15 2.96 15.78
C TYR A 333 -10.34 3.20 17.29
N LYS A 334 -10.45 2.13 18.08
CA LYS A 334 -10.54 2.21 19.55
C LYS A 334 -9.28 2.81 20.16
N GLU A 335 -8.09 2.32 19.77
CA GLU A 335 -6.81 2.84 20.25
C GLU A 335 -6.57 4.34 19.94
N ILE A 336 -7.15 4.88 18.88
CA ILE A 336 -7.05 6.32 18.54
C ILE A 336 -7.97 7.15 19.44
N LEU A 337 -9.07 6.57 19.90
CA LEU A 337 -10.04 7.27 20.76
C LEU A 337 -9.62 7.32 22.22
N ASP A 338 -8.88 6.33 22.70
CA ASP A 338 -8.22 6.35 24.00
C ASP A 338 -7.09 7.41 24.01
#